data_fac5a96212572a136cc6867122457608
#
_entry.id   fac5a96212572a136cc6867122457608
#
_cell.length_a   1.000
_cell.length_b   1.000
_cell.length_c   1.000
_cell.angle_alpha   90.00
_cell.angle_beta   90.00
_cell.angle_gamma   90.00
#
_symmetry.space_group_name_H-M   'P 1'
#
loop_
_entity.id
_entity.type
_entity.pdbx_description
1 polymer ?
#
loop_
_entity_poly.entity_id
_entity_poly.type
_entity_poly.pdbx_seq_one_letter_code
_entity_poly.pdbx_strand_id
1 'polypeptide(L)'
;VDDLGRQSSSVLIFKEDGMFFKQLATQEATLSYFFGCGGKGKSVAVDVVAGDEAWFIEEARKANVTINYVIDTHIHADHYSGGRKLAQMVGAPYCLHESDSGKVKFEFEPLHDGQLLDIGNVEVKVLHTPGHTPDSVCLLVTDKRRGDLPWFILTGDTLFVGSIGRPDLLGREREMAAQLYDSIHSKLLSLPDIVEIFPGHQAGSVCGVGLSGKPSSTIGFEKRWNAALSIGKQEFVESLLKEIPPRPVEMDKIVSANIAA
;
A
#
# COMPACT_ATOMS: atom_id res chain seq x y z
N VAL A 1 -20.31 -37.20 -46.66
CA VAL A 1 -19.97 -35.85 -46.99
C VAL A 1 -19.98 -35.05 -45.66
N ASP A 2 -18.86 -34.89 -45.14
CA ASP A 2 -18.30 -34.25 -43.95
C ASP A 2 -19.17 -33.30 -43.12
N ASP A 3 -19.57 -33.82 -41.97
CA ASP A 3 -20.04 -33.01 -40.85
C ASP A 3 -19.01 -33.13 -39.70
N LEU A 4 -18.00 -32.26 -39.72
CA LEU A 4 -17.02 -32.11 -38.67
C LEU A 4 -17.62 -31.26 -37.56
N GLY A 5 -18.27 -31.93 -36.61
CA GLY A 5 -18.73 -31.35 -35.39
C GLY A 5 -17.59 -30.63 -34.64
N ARG A 6 -17.52 -29.31 -34.77
CA ARG A 6 -16.73 -28.46 -33.86
C ARG A 6 -17.39 -28.49 -32.50
N GLN A 7 -16.87 -29.30 -31.60
CA GLN A 7 -17.13 -29.12 -30.18
C GLN A 7 -16.63 -27.74 -29.77
N SER A 8 -17.56 -26.85 -29.51
CA SER A 8 -17.31 -25.60 -28.80
C SER A 8 -16.78 -25.95 -27.42
N SER A 9 -15.48 -25.84 -27.24
CA SER A 9 -14.86 -25.86 -25.93
C SER A 9 -15.35 -24.62 -25.17
N SER A 10 -16.39 -24.78 -24.35
CA SER A 10 -16.76 -23.77 -23.37
C SER A 10 -15.59 -23.68 -22.38
N VAL A 11 -14.74 -22.67 -22.56
CA VAL A 11 -13.80 -22.26 -21.52
C VAL A 11 -14.67 -21.83 -20.36
N LEU A 12 -14.71 -22.65 -19.31
CA LEU A 12 -15.25 -22.25 -18.01
C LEU A 12 -14.39 -21.09 -17.51
N ILE A 13 -14.81 -19.87 -17.80
CA ILE A 13 -14.29 -18.68 -17.14
C ILE A 13 -14.85 -18.76 -15.72
N PHE A 14 -14.02 -19.24 -14.77
CA PHE A 14 -14.33 -19.11 -13.37
C PHE A 14 -14.42 -17.60 -13.09
N LYS A 15 -15.62 -17.08 -13.00
CA LYS A 15 -15.88 -15.74 -12.48
C LYS A 15 -15.39 -15.76 -11.04
N GLU A 16 -14.36 -15.01 -10.73
CA GLU A 16 -13.96 -14.77 -9.34
C GLU A 16 -15.07 -13.94 -8.68
N ASP A 17 -16.12 -14.60 -8.20
CA ASP A 17 -17.23 -13.93 -7.51
C ASP A 17 -16.83 -13.43 -6.11
N GLY A 18 -15.63 -13.77 -5.67
CA GLY A 18 -15.04 -13.40 -4.38
C GLY A 18 -14.16 -12.17 -4.42
N MET A 19 -13.50 -11.95 -3.29
CA MET A 19 -12.38 -11.03 -3.21
C MET A 19 -11.19 -11.63 -3.97
N PHE A 20 -10.53 -10.81 -4.80
CA PHE A 20 -9.24 -11.13 -5.40
C PHE A 20 -8.15 -10.19 -4.85
N PHE A 21 -6.91 -10.66 -4.88
CA PHE A 21 -5.74 -9.91 -4.43
C PHE A 21 -4.56 -10.22 -5.33
N LYS A 22 -3.87 -9.20 -5.79
CA LYS A 22 -2.68 -9.29 -6.63
C LYS A 22 -1.61 -8.33 -6.13
N GLN A 23 -0.38 -8.79 -6.15
CA GLN A 23 0.81 -8.01 -5.81
C GLN A 23 1.71 -7.97 -7.04
N LEU A 24 2.20 -6.79 -7.37
CA LEU A 24 3.21 -6.57 -8.39
C LEU A 24 4.50 -6.12 -7.70
N ALA A 25 5.57 -6.88 -7.90
CA ALA A 25 6.90 -6.50 -7.44
C ALA A 25 7.70 -5.88 -8.59
N THR A 26 8.24 -4.69 -8.38
CA THR A 26 9.10 -4.00 -9.34
C THR A 26 10.57 -4.37 -9.15
N GLN A 27 11.43 -3.97 -10.09
CA GLN A 27 12.88 -4.20 -9.99
C GLN A 27 13.54 -3.43 -8.84
N GLU A 28 12.90 -2.36 -8.36
CA GLU A 28 13.39 -1.51 -7.25
C GLU A 28 12.87 -1.98 -5.89
N ALA A 29 12.38 -3.22 -5.82
CA ALA A 29 11.82 -3.82 -4.61
C ALA A 29 10.56 -3.13 -4.06
N THR A 30 9.90 -2.29 -4.86
CA THR A 30 8.59 -1.70 -4.57
C THR A 30 7.50 -2.73 -4.79
N LEU A 31 6.50 -2.73 -3.93
CA LEU A 31 5.35 -3.62 -3.97
C LEU A 31 4.07 -2.81 -4.18
N SER A 32 3.47 -2.98 -5.35
CA SER A 32 2.18 -2.40 -5.69
C SER A 32 1.06 -3.43 -5.53
N TYR A 33 -0.16 -2.97 -5.29
CA TYR A 33 -1.27 -3.87 -4.98
C TYR A 33 -2.50 -3.58 -5.84
N PHE A 34 -3.17 -4.65 -6.24
CA PHE A 34 -4.43 -4.60 -6.96
C PHE A 34 -5.40 -5.61 -6.36
N PHE A 35 -6.51 -5.16 -5.78
CA PHE A 35 -7.48 -6.03 -5.14
C PHE A 35 -8.90 -5.48 -5.25
N GLY A 36 -9.89 -6.34 -4.95
CA GLY A 36 -11.28 -5.90 -5.00
C GLY A 36 -12.29 -7.03 -4.89
N CYS A 37 -13.53 -6.71 -5.19
CA CYS A 37 -14.68 -7.59 -5.17
C CYS A 37 -15.10 -7.95 -6.61
N GLY A 38 -14.72 -9.12 -7.11
CA GLY A 38 -15.09 -9.59 -8.45
C GLY A 38 -16.61 -9.66 -8.65
N GLY A 39 -17.34 -10.14 -7.64
CA GLY A 39 -18.81 -10.25 -7.71
C GLY A 39 -19.56 -8.92 -7.77
N LYS A 40 -18.92 -7.81 -7.36
CA LYS A 40 -19.47 -6.45 -7.45
C LYS A 40 -18.80 -5.61 -8.52
N GLY A 41 -17.78 -6.15 -9.20
CA GLY A 41 -17.06 -5.46 -10.28
C GLY A 41 -16.28 -4.24 -9.83
N LYS A 42 -15.82 -4.18 -8.56
CA LYS A 42 -15.12 -3.02 -7.97
C LYS A 42 -13.71 -3.39 -7.52
N SER A 43 -12.76 -2.48 -7.69
CA SER A 43 -11.36 -2.69 -7.29
C SER A 43 -10.64 -1.40 -6.89
N VAL A 44 -9.45 -1.60 -6.29
CA VAL A 44 -8.50 -0.57 -5.87
C VAL A 44 -7.12 -0.90 -6.41
N ALA A 45 -6.41 0.11 -6.92
CA ALA A 45 -4.99 0.07 -7.21
C ALA A 45 -4.22 0.89 -6.16
N VAL A 46 -3.12 0.35 -5.63
CA VAL A 46 -2.35 0.98 -4.54
C VAL A 46 -0.88 1.00 -4.90
N ASP A 47 -0.23 2.15 -4.69
CA ASP A 47 1.19 2.43 -4.88
C ASP A 47 1.69 2.05 -6.28
N VAL A 48 1.04 2.61 -7.29
CA VAL A 48 1.33 2.34 -8.70
C VAL A 48 2.63 3.00 -9.12
N VAL A 49 3.61 2.22 -9.55
CA VAL A 49 4.88 2.73 -10.11
C VAL A 49 4.68 3.23 -11.53
N ALA A 50 5.31 4.35 -11.89
CA ALA A 50 5.22 4.92 -13.24
C ALA A 50 5.75 3.93 -14.30
N GLY A 51 4.91 3.65 -15.29
CA GLY A 51 5.17 2.64 -16.32
C GLY A 51 4.37 1.36 -16.15
N ASP A 52 3.86 1.06 -14.96
CA ASP A 52 3.10 -0.15 -14.66
C ASP A 52 1.58 0.02 -14.85
N GLU A 53 1.09 1.18 -15.26
CA GLU A 53 -0.34 1.48 -15.38
C GLU A 53 -1.08 0.46 -16.26
N ALA A 54 -0.43 0.00 -17.34
CA ALA A 54 -1.00 -0.96 -18.27
C ALA A 54 -1.27 -2.33 -17.62
N TRP A 55 -0.45 -2.74 -16.65
CA TRP A 55 -0.65 -3.97 -15.89
C TRP A 55 -1.96 -3.92 -15.09
N PHE A 56 -2.23 -2.82 -14.39
CA PHE A 56 -3.46 -2.64 -13.60
C PHE A 56 -4.71 -2.66 -14.49
N ILE A 57 -4.65 -1.99 -15.64
CA ILE A 57 -5.76 -1.97 -16.62
C ILE A 57 -6.04 -3.38 -17.14
N GLU A 58 -4.98 -4.13 -17.50
CA GLU A 58 -5.12 -5.48 -18.00
C GLU A 58 -5.64 -6.45 -16.92
N GLU A 59 -5.18 -6.32 -15.66
CA GLU A 59 -5.68 -7.14 -14.57
C GLU A 59 -7.14 -6.81 -14.23
N ALA A 60 -7.54 -5.54 -14.30
CA ALA A 60 -8.94 -5.13 -14.13
C ALA A 60 -9.82 -5.73 -15.24
N ARG A 61 -9.32 -5.72 -16.50
CA ARG A 61 -10.02 -6.33 -17.64
C ARG A 61 -10.18 -7.84 -17.45
N LYS A 62 -9.12 -8.55 -17.03
CA LYS A 62 -9.17 -10.01 -16.76
C LYS A 62 -10.14 -10.37 -15.65
N ALA A 63 -10.16 -9.59 -14.57
CA ALA A 63 -11.07 -9.78 -13.44
C ALA A 63 -12.49 -9.28 -13.73
N ASN A 64 -12.72 -8.61 -14.85
CA ASN A 64 -13.99 -7.96 -15.22
C ASN A 64 -14.48 -7.00 -14.13
N VAL A 65 -13.59 -6.12 -13.67
CA VAL A 65 -13.86 -5.11 -12.64
C VAL A 65 -13.50 -3.71 -13.12
N THR A 66 -14.06 -2.69 -12.46
CA THR A 66 -13.68 -1.28 -12.62
C THR A 66 -12.73 -0.91 -11.48
N ILE A 67 -11.68 -0.14 -11.77
CA ILE A 67 -10.84 0.49 -10.75
C ILE A 67 -11.62 1.69 -10.20
N ASN A 68 -12.02 1.62 -8.93
CA ASN A 68 -12.85 2.63 -8.28
C ASN A 68 -12.02 3.68 -7.52
N TYR A 69 -10.83 3.29 -7.08
CA TYR A 69 -9.89 4.17 -6.40
C TYR A 69 -8.47 3.82 -6.84
N VAL A 70 -7.65 4.84 -7.02
CA VAL A 70 -6.20 4.73 -7.16
C VAL A 70 -5.59 5.48 -5.99
N ILE A 71 -4.85 4.79 -5.14
CA ILE A 71 -4.36 5.30 -3.86
C ILE A 71 -2.85 5.20 -3.83
N ASP A 72 -2.16 6.28 -3.48
CA ASP A 72 -0.80 6.19 -2.98
C ASP A 72 -0.82 6.30 -1.45
N THR A 73 -0.11 5.38 -0.78
CA THR A 73 -0.06 5.32 0.68
C THR A 73 0.63 6.54 1.28
N HIS A 74 1.48 7.20 0.52
CA HIS A 74 2.19 8.43 0.87
C HIS A 74 2.81 9.05 -0.40
N ILE A 75 3.36 10.25 -0.31
CA ILE A 75 4.18 10.83 -1.38
C ILE A 75 5.53 10.08 -1.42
N HIS A 76 5.71 9.24 -2.42
CA HIS A 76 6.90 8.40 -2.59
C HIS A 76 8.16 9.22 -2.87
N ALA A 77 9.28 8.80 -2.27
CA ALA A 77 10.58 9.43 -2.42
C ALA A 77 11.60 8.54 -3.15
N ASP A 78 11.24 7.31 -3.44
CA ASP A 78 12.10 6.26 -4.01
C ASP A 78 11.75 5.93 -5.46
N HIS A 79 10.51 6.17 -5.88
CA HIS A 79 10.05 5.97 -7.26
C HIS A 79 9.07 7.05 -7.73
N TYR A 80 8.94 7.19 -9.04
CA TYR A 80 7.91 8.04 -9.65
C TYR A 80 6.56 7.34 -9.59
N SER A 81 5.54 8.01 -9.03
CA SER A 81 4.18 7.45 -8.98
C SER A 81 3.53 7.45 -10.37
N GLY A 82 2.92 6.33 -10.73
CA GLY A 82 2.01 6.16 -11.86
C GLY A 82 0.54 6.34 -11.46
N GLY A 83 0.26 6.53 -10.17
CA GLY A 83 -1.10 6.55 -9.63
C GLY A 83 -2.00 7.59 -10.28
N ARG A 84 -1.55 8.85 -10.33
CA ARG A 84 -2.32 9.93 -10.97
C ARG A 84 -2.62 9.64 -12.45
N LYS A 85 -1.63 9.13 -13.18
CA LYS A 85 -1.79 8.79 -14.59
C LYS A 85 -2.78 7.62 -14.78
N LEU A 86 -2.66 6.57 -13.96
CA LEU A 86 -3.61 5.47 -13.98
C LEU A 86 -5.04 5.98 -13.70
N ALA A 87 -5.21 6.80 -12.66
CA ALA A 87 -6.50 7.38 -12.30
C ALA A 87 -7.15 8.13 -13.47
N GLN A 88 -6.38 8.97 -14.18
CA GLN A 88 -6.82 9.66 -15.39
C GLN A 88 -7.22 8.70 -16.51
N MET A 89 -6.42 7.64 -16.75
CA MET A 89 -6.69 6.66 -17.82
C MET A 89 -7.98 5.87 -17.58
N VAL A 90 -8.33 5.59 -16.33
CA VAL A 90 -9.50 4.77 -15.98
C VAL A 90 -10.71 5.59 -15.51
N GLY A 91 -10.55 6.89 -15.34
CA GLY A 91 -11.61 7.79 -14.85
C GLY A 91 -11.94 7.58 -13.37
N ALA A 92 -10.98 7.14 -12.56
CA ALA A 92 -11.12 6.96 -11.11
C ALA A 92 -10.55 8.17 -10.34
N PRO A 93 -10.96 8.42 -9.09
CA PRO A 93 -10.29 9.38 -8.23
C PRO A 93 -8.87 8.89 -7.89
N TYR A 94 -7.91 9.81 -7.93
CA TYR A 94 -6.58 9.63 -7.35
C TYR A 94 -6.62 10.11 -5.90
N CYS A 95 -6.24 9.28 -4.97
CA CYS A 95 -6.43 9.50 -3.55
C CYS A 95 -5.10 9.61 -2.82
N LEU A 96 -4.96 10.62 -1.97
CA LEU A 96 -3.87 10.85 -1.03
C LEU A 96 -4.45 11.24 0.32
N HIS A 97 -3.65 11.22 1.39
CA HIS A 97 -4.09 11.72 2.69
C HIS A 97 -4.37 13.22 2.64
N GLU A 98 -5.38 13.69 3.38
CA GLU A 98 -5.81 15.10 3.43
C GLU A 98 -4.68 16.10 3.77
N SER A 99 -3.65 15.65 4.50
CA SER A 99 -2.50 16.48 4.85
C SER A 99 -1.65 16.93 3.66
N ASP A 100 -1.89 16.38 2.46
CA ASP A 100 -1.22 16.80 1.23
C ASP A 100 -1.91 17.95 0.52
N SER A 101 -3.08 18.37 1.03
CA SER A 101 -3.76 19.57 0.59
C SER A 101 -2.84 20.79 0.74
N GLY A 102 -2.63 21.50 -0.38
CA GLY A 102 -1.72 22.65 -0.45
C GLY A 102 -0.23 22.29 -0.60
N LYS A 103 0.17 21.01 -0.52
CA LYS A 103 1.53 20.57 -0.83
C LYS A 103 1.67 20.15 -2.29
N VAL A 104 0.75 19.31 -2.77
CA VAL A 104 0.70 18.91 -4.17
C VAL A 104 0.09 19.98 -5.05
N LYS A 105 0.46 20.01 -6.35
CA LYS A 105 0.03 21.03 -7.33
C LYS A 105 -1.04 20.51 -8.28
N PHE A 106 -1.75 19.49 -7.90
CA PHE A 106 -2.85 18.88 -8.66
C PHE A 106 -4.01 18.53 -7.72
N GLU A 107 -5.16 18.27 -8.30
CA GLU A 107 -6.35 17.86 -7.57
C GLU A 107 -6.29 16.35 -7.24
N PHE A 108 -6.74 15.98 -6.05
CA PHE A 108 -6.86 14.60 -5.58
C PHE A 108 -8.06 14.45 -4.65
N GLU A 109 -8.52 13.23 -4.45
CA GLU A 109 -9.55 12.92 -3.46
C GLU A 109 -8.91 12.70 -2.09
N PRO A 110 -9.23 13.52 -1.08
CA PRO A 110 -8.59 13.42 0.23
C PRO A 110 -9.08 12.19 1.00
N LEU A 111 -8.13 11.44 1.55
CA LEU A 111 -8.37 10.36 2.51
C LEU A 111 -8.27 10.89 3.93
N HIS A 112 -9.18 10.43 4.80
CA HIS A 112 -9.24 10.81 6.20
C HIS A 112 -9.03 9.61 7.12
N ASP A 113 -8.45 9.83 8.30
CA ASP A 113 -8.30 8.78 9.30
C ASP A 113 -9.65 8.17 9.70
N GLY A 114 -9.74 6.85 9.66
CA GLY A 114 -10.97 6.12 9.95
C GLY A 114 -11.99 6.05 8.82
N GLN A 115 -11.74 6.70 7.67
CA GLN A 115 -12.63 6.65 6.51
C GLN A 115 -12.79 5.21 6.00
N LEU A 116 -14.02 4.88 5.61
CA LEU A 116 -14.35 3.59 4.98
C LEU A 116 -14.58 3.80 3.48
N LEU A 117 -13.87 3.04 2.66
CA LEU A 117 -14.06 2.99 1.21
C LEU A 117 -14.84 1.71 0.87
N ASP A 118 -15.93 1.86 0.13
CA ASP A 118 -16.79 0.76 -0.30
C ASP A 118 -16.31 0.17 -1.65
N ILE A 119 -15.80 -1.05 -1.59
CA ILE A 119 -15.41 -1.83 -2.76
C ILE A 119 -16.34 -3.05 -2.91
N GLY A 120 -17.62 -2.82 -2.78
CA GLY A 120 -18.63 -3.88 -2.84
C GLY A 120 -18.69 -4.70 -1.55
N ASN A 121 -18.34 -5.99 -1.58
CA ASN A 121 -18.24 -6.80 -0.36
C ASN A 121 -16.88 -6.68 0.35
N VAL A 122 -16.01 -5.84 -0.17
CA VAL A 122 -14.70 -5.53 0.44
C VAL A 122 -14.76 -4.12 1.00
N GLU A 123 -14.44 -3.97 2.26
CA GLU A 123 -14.34 -2.69 2.96
C GLU A 123 -12.87 -2.37 3.19
N VAL A 124 -12.46 -1.15 2.87
CA VAL A 124 -11.12 -0.64 3.14
C VAL A 124 -11.23 0.50 4.14
N LYS A 125 -10.61 0.32 5.31
CA LYS A 125 -10.51 1.37 6.32
C LYS A 125 -9.16 2.06 6.23
N VAL A 126 -9.17 3.37 6.05
CA VAL A 126 -7.96 4.21 6.05
C VAL A 126 -7.49 4.41 7.49
N LEU A 127 -6.22 4.17 7.75
CA LEU A 127 -5.56 4.47 9.02
C LEU A 127 -4.43 5.46 8.75
N HIS A 128 -4.53 6.69 9.22
CA HIS A 128 -3.43 7.65 9.14
C HIS A 128 -2.30 7.23 10.08
N THR A 129 -1.14 6.95 9.55
CA THR A 129 0.03 6.38 10.27
C THR A 129 1.29 7.21 10.00
N PRO A 130 1.31 8.51 10.43
CA PRO A 130 2.46 9.36 10.19
C PRO A 130 3.72 8.84 10.87
N GLY A 131 4.87 9.09 10.24
CA GLY A 131 6.15 8.69 10.80
C GLY A 131 7.22 8.46 9.75
N HIS A 132 6.98 7.63 8.74
CA HIS A 132 7.82 7.57 7.53
C HIS A 132 7.67 8.89 6.76
N THR A 133 6.44 9.26 6.47
CA THR A 133 6.03 10.60 6.01
C THR A 133 4.85 11.10 6.84
N PRO A 134 4.54 12.42 6.84
CA PRO A 134 3.39 12.96 7.58
C PRO A 134 2.04 12.52 7.02
N ASP A 135 2.00 12.15 5.75
CA ASP A 135 0.83 11.76 4.98
C ASP A 135 0.62 10.24 4.93
N SER A 136 1.54 9.45 5.48
CA SER A 136 1.48 7.98 5.43
C SER A 136 0.14 7.44 5.91
N VAL A 137 -0.47 6.56 5.12
CA VAL A 137 -1.67 5.80 5.49
C VAL A 137 -1.43 4.31 5.34
N CYS A 138 -2.08 3.53 6.22
CA CYS A 138 -2.26 2.09 6.04
C CYS A 138 -3.71 1.82 5.62
N LEU A 139 -3.93 0.78 4.84
CA LEU A 139 -5.25 0.39 4.36
C LEU A 139 -5.64 -0.95 4.94
N LEU A 140 -6.53 -0.95 5.94
CA LEU A 140 -7.03 -2.15 6.61
C LEU A 140 -8.22 -2.73 5.84
N VAL A 141 -8.12 -3.99 5.43
CA VAL A 141 -9.06 -4.60 4.48
C VAL A 141 -9.86 -5.72 5.13
N THR A 142 -11.17 -5.66 4.95
CA THR A 142 -12.14 -6.67 5.43
C THR A 142 -12.96 -7.21 4.26
N ASP A 143 -12.96 -8.53 4.08
CA ASP A 143 -13.91 -9.20 3.19
C ASP A 143 -15.19 -9.53 3.97
N LYS A 144 -16.24 -8.70 3.81
CA LYS A 144 -17.53 -8.86 4.51
C LYS A 144 -18.27 -10.17 4.22
N ARG A 145 -17.87 -10.90 3.18
CA ARG A 145 -18.43 -12.24 2.92
C ARG A 145 -17.85 -13.30 3.84
N ARG A 146 -16.66 -13.03 4.44
CA ARG A 146 -15.98 -13.92 5.39
C ARG A 146 -16.31 -13.57 6.84
N GLY A 147 -16.68 -12.31 7.12
CA GLY A 147 -17.00 -11.81 8.44
C GLY A 147 -16.56 -10.36 8.63
N ASP A 148 -16.66 -9.88 9.87
CA ASP A 148 -16.35 -8.49 10.23
C ASP A 148 -14.89 -8.29 10.71
N LEU A 149 -14.12 -9.36 10.84
CA LEU A 149 -12.71 -9.24 11.20
C LEU A 149 -11.86 -8.83 9.98
N PRO A 150 -10.92 -7.91 10.15
CA PRO A 150 -10.02 -7.55 9.07
C PRO A 150 -9.16 -8.77 8.69
N TRP A 151 -8.92 -8.90 7.40
CA TRP A 151 -8.12 -10.00 6.86
C TRP A 151 -6.66 -9.61 6.70
N PHE A 152 -6.42 -8.45 6.08
CA PHE A 152 -5.07 -7.95 5.89
C PHE A 152 -5.00 -6.43 5.94
N ILE A 153 -3.78 -5.93 6.01
CA ILE A 153 -3.48 -4.50 5.96
C ILE A 153 -2.33 -4.23 4.99
N LEU A 154 -2.51 -3.25 4.10
CA LEU A 154 -1.40 -2.67 3.35
C LEU A 154 -0.76 -1.61 4.23
N THR A 155 0.52 -1.80 4.55
CA THR A 155 1.20 -0.97 5.55
C THR A 155 2.04 0.15 4.94
N GLY A 156 2.10 0.24 3.60
CA GLY A 156 3.01 1.17 2.94
C GLY A 156 4.41 1.05 3.56
N ASP A 157 4.99 2.18 3.88
CA ASP A 157 6.32 2.26 4.49
C ASP A 157 6.27 2.50 6.02
N THR A 158 5.12 2.21 6.65
CA THR A 158 4.98 2.27 8.12
C THR A 158 5.61 1.04 8.79
N LEU A 159 5.29 -0.15 8.30
CA LEU A 159 5.77 -1.42 8.86
C LEU A 159 6.15 -2.38 7.73
N PHE A 160 7.38 -2.86 7.74
CA PHE A 160 7.90 -3.87 6.83
C PHE A 160 7.97 -5.25 7.49
N VAL A 161 8.28 -6.27 6.70
CA VAL A 161 8.58 -7.60 7.24
C VAL A 161 9.95 -7.59 7.91
N GLY A 162 9.97 -7.66 9.23
CA GLY A 162 11.19 -7.65 10.05
C GLY A 162 11.81 -6.27 10.24
N SER A 163 11.20 -5.19 9.75
CA SER A 163 11.74 -3.82 9.81
C SER A 163 10.63 -2.78 9.86
N ILE A 164 11.00 -1.50 9.84
CA ILE A 164 10.12 -0.32 9.82
C ILE A 164 10.66 0.72 8.86
N GLY A 165 9.81 1.67 8.45
CA GLY A 165 10.19 2.77 7.56
C GLY A 165 11.18 3.75 8.19
N ARG A 166 11.95 4.42 7.34
CA ARG A 166 12.88 5.48 7.77
C ARG A 166 12.11 6.78 8.08
N PRO A 167 12.52 7.58 9.09
CA PRO A 167 11.78 8.77 9.52
C PRO A 167 12.35 10.09 8.97
N ASP A 168 13.41 10.06 8.14
CA ASP A 168 14.25 11.22 7.85
C ASP A 168 13.94 11.96 6.54
N LEU A 169 12.83 11.65 5.90
CA LEU A 169 12.53 12.21 4.57
C LEU A 169 12.29 13.73 4.56
N LEU A 170 11.96 14.32 5.71
CA LEU A 170 11.64 15.75 5.83
C LEU A 170 12.59 16.57 6.72
N GLY A 171 13.70 15.99 7.19
CA GLY A 171 14.61 16.69 8.10
C GLY A 171 14.06 16.95 9.51
N ARG A 172 13.07 16.13 9.95
CA ARG A 172 12.45 16.16 11.29
C ARG A 172 12.51 14.78 11.95
N GLU A 173 13.64 14.12 11.82
CA GLU A 173 13.83 12.69 12.04
C GLU A 173 13.34 12.23 13.43
N ARG A 174 13.69 12.98 14.48
CA ARG A 174 13.29 12.64 15.87
C ARG A 174 11.78 12.71 16.07
N GLU A 175 11.13 13.72 15.53
CA GLU A 175 9.69 13.88 15.61
C GLU A 175 8.98 12.79 14.80
N MET A 176 9.44 12.57 13.58
CA MET A 176 8.88 11.55 12.69
C MET A 176 9.06 10.14 13.26
N ALA A 177 10.22 9.83 13.85
CA ALA A 177 10.45 8.56 14.55
C ALA A 177 9.50 8.36 15.73
N ALA A 178 9.24 9.44 16.49
CA ALA A 178 8.30 9.38 17.60
C ALA A 178 6.85 9.17 17.13
N GLN A 179 6.45 9.79 16.02
CA GLN A 179 5.14 9.59 15.40
C GLN A 179 5.00 8.17 14.82
N LEU A 180 6.07 7.65 14.19
CA LEU A 180 6.09 6.28 13.67
C LEU A 180 5.85 5.26 14.79
N TYR A 181 6.52 5.43 15.93
CA TYR A 181 6.28 4.61 17.13
C TYR A 181 4.80 4.65 17.54
N ASP A 182 4.25 5.86 17.69
CA ASP A 182 2.85 6.02 18.11
C ASP A 182 1.87 5.40 17.11
N SER A 183 2.10 5.61 15.81
CA SER A 183 1.30 5.03 14.72
C SER A 183 1.29 3.51 14.77
N ILE A 184 2.46 2.89 14.88
CA ILE A 184 2.59 1.43 14.95
C ILE A 184 1.92 0.89 16.22
N HIS A 185 2.26 1.43 17.40
CA HIS A 185 1.81 0.88 18.67
C HIS A 185 0.32 1.10 18.93
N SER A 186 -0.23 2.26 18.55
CA SER A 186 -1.65 2.57 18.78
C SER A 186 -2.58 1.98 17.73
N LYS A 187 -2.15 1.88 16.47
CA LYS A 187 -3.03 1.47 15.36
C LYS A 187 -2.75 0.06 14.86
N LEU A 188 -1.48 -0.30 14.60
CA LEU A 188 -1.16 -1.59 14.01
C LEU A 188 -1.09 -2.71 15.05
N LEU A 189 -0.39 -2.49 16.17
CA LEU A 189 -0.25 -3.52 17.20
C LEU A 189 -1.55 -3.78 17.99
N SER A 190 -2.57 -2.94 17.85
CA SER A 190 -3.91 -3.19 18.40
C SER A 190 -4.74 -4.16 17.55
N LEU A 191 -4.31 -4.44 16.32
CA LEU A 191 -4.99 -5.38 15.43
C LEU A 191 -4.82 -6.84 15.88
N PRO A 192 -5.76 -7.73 15.50
CA PRO A 192 -5.61 -9.17 15.75
C PRO A 192 -4.33 -9.73 15.13
N ASP A 193 -3.69 -10.66 15.83
CA ASP A 193 -2.41 -11.26 15.44
C ASP A 193 -2.44 -11.98 14.09
N ILE A 194 -3.64 -12.44 13.66
CA ILE A 194 -3.85 -13.13 12.39
C ILE A 194 -3.90 -12.23 11.18
N VAL A 195 -4.00 -10.91 11.37
CA VAL A 195 -4.05 -9.95 10.25
C VAL A 195 -2.74 -10.00 9.49
N GLU A 196 -2.82 -10.29 8.20
CA GLU A 196 -1.65 -10.30 7.31
C GLU A 196 -1.20 -8.88 7.01
N ILE A 197 0.11 -8.64 6.98
CA ILE A 197 0.69 -7.36 6.55
C ILE A 197 1.29 -7.48 5.15
N PHE A 198 1.08 -6.45 4.34
CA PHE A 198 1.61 -6.29 3.00
C PHE A 198 2.26 -4.91 2.90
N PRO A 199 3.60 -4.82 2.97
CA PRO A 199 4.33 -3.56 3.00
C PRO A 199 4.53 -2.95 1.61
N GLY A 200 4.93 -1.67 1.53
CA GLY A 200 5.30 -1.00 0.28
C GLY A 200 6.60 -1.53 -0.35
N HIS A 201 7.47 -2.17 0.45
CA HIS A 201 8.79 -2.64 0.00
C HIS A 201 9.19 -3.98 0.60
N GLN A 202 10.15 -4.62 -0.09
CA GLN A 202 10.85 -5.83 0.36
C GLN A 202 12.38 -5.59 0.33
N ALA A 203 13.17 -6.62 0.61
CA ALA A 203 14.64 -6.55 0.60
C ALA A 203 15.17 -5.97 -0.72
N GLY A 204 16.06 -4.99 -0.60
CA GLY A 204 16.62 -4.24 -1.73
C GLY A 204 16.18 -2.78 -1.80
N SER A 205 15.10 -2.39 -1.07
CA SER A 205 14.65 -1.00 -0.99
C SER A 205 15.56 -0.14 -0.12
N VAL A 206 15.59 1.16 -0.46
CA VAL A 206 16.28 2.21 0.31
C VAL A 206 15.40 2.82 1.42
N CYS A 207 14.14 2.42 1.51
CA CYS A 207 13.16 2.99 2.45
C CYS A 207 13.24 2.41 3.87
N GLY A 208 14.11 1.42 4.11
CA GLY A 208 14.35 0.85 5.44
C GLY A 208 15.62 0.01 5.49
N VAL A 209 15.98 -0.44 6.70
CA VAL A 209 17.15 -1.28 6.95
C VAL A 209 16.71 -2.67 7.38
N GLY A 210 17.36 -3.71 6.86
CA GLY A 210 17.11 -5.10 7.30
C GLY A 210 15.77 -5.69 6.82
N LEU A 211 15.17 -5.16 5.74
CA LEU A 211 13.94 -5.71 5.18
C LEU A 211 14.12 -7.17 4.76
N SER A 212 13.12 -7.98 5.05
CA SER A 212 13.06 -9.37 4.58
C SER A 212 12.77 -9.45 3.09
N GLY A 213 13.25 -10.51 2.43
CA GLY A 213 12.83 -10.87 1.08
C GLY A 213 11.42 -11.51 1.01
N LYS A 214 10.73 -11.67 2.15
CA LYS A 214 9.32 -12.12 2.15
C LYS A 214 8.40 -10.94 1.84
N PRO A 215 7.40 -11.14 0.96
CA PRO A 215 6.50 -10.06 0.54
C PRO A 215 5.38 -9.78 1.55
N SER A 216 5.24 -10.61 2.58
CA SER A 216 4.18 -10.47 3.60
C SER A 216 4.57 -11.11 4.92
N SER A 217 3.87 -10.74 5.99
CA SER A 217 3.99 -11.31 7.33
C SER A 217 2.61 -11.26 8.03
N THR A 218 2.56 -11.34 9.35
CA THR A 218 1.36 -11.10 10.16
C THR A 218 1.66 -10.16 11.31
N ILE A 219 0.65 -9.48 11.82
CA ILE A 219 0.78 -8.62 13.01
C ILE A 219 1.38 -9.41 14.19
N GLY A 220 0.92 -10.64 14.42
CA GLY A 220 1.44 -11.47 15.51
C GLY A 220 2.89 -11.91 15.33
N PHE A 221 3.32 -12.18 14.10
CA PHE A 221 4.72 -12.49 13.82
C PHE A 221 5.61 -11.28 14.08
N GLU A 222 5.22 -10.11 13.56
CA GLU A 222 6.00 -8.87 13.74
C GLU A 222 6.06 -8.44 15.22
N LYS A 223 4.96 -8.51 15.97
CA LYS A 223 4.97 -8.28 17.43
C LYS A 223 6.03 -9.10 18.16
N ARG A 224 6.28 -10.33 17.70
CA ARG A 224 7.18 -11.27 18.38
C ARG A 224 8.62 -11.19 17.92
N TRP A 225 8.83 -10.91 16.63
CA TRP A 225 10.14 -11.12 16.00
C TRP A 225 10.75 -9.85 15.38
N ASN A 226 9.98 -8.78 15.22
CA ASN A 226 10.51 -7.50 14.76
C ASN A 226 11.12 -6.76 15.96
N ALA A 227 12.46 -6.67 16.00
CA ALA A 227 13.20 -6.11 17.12
C ALA A 227 12.78 -4.66 17.44
N ALA A 228 12.44 -3.87 16.42
CA ALA A 228 12.01 -2.49 16.62
C ALA A 228 10.69 -2.36 17.39
N LEU A 229 9.85 -3.39 17.38
CA LEU A 229 8.54 -3.35 18.04
C LEU A 229 8.57 -3.79 19.50
N SER A 230 9.69 -4.34 19.97
CA SER A 230 9.85 -4.88 21.34
C SER A 230 10.45 -3.89 22.33
N ILE A 231 10.89 -2.71 21.88
CA ILE A 231 11.59 -1.71 22.67
C ILE A 231 10.69 -0.51 22.99
N GLY A 232 11.02 0.23 24.07
CA GLY A 232 10.26 1.41 24.45
C GLY A 232 10.48 2.60 23.52
N LYS A 233 9.56 3.57 23.52
CA LYS A 233 9.55 4.71 22.58
C LYS A 233 10.89 5.46 22.52
N GLN A 234 11.50 5.75 23.67
CA GLN A 234 12.76 6.47 23.70
C GLN A 234 13.89 5.68 23.02
N GLU A 235 14.02 4.41 23.34
CA GLU A 235 15.02 3.50 22.73
C GLU A 235 14.76 3.32 21.24
N PHE A 236 13.49 3.17 20.82
CA PHE A 236 13.09 3.11 19.43
C PHE A 236 13.56 4.34 18.65
N VAL A 237 13.29 5.54 19.14
CA VAL A 237 13.71 6.79 18.49
C VAL A 237 15.24 6.86 18.41
N GLU A 238 15.96 6.55 19.49
CA GLU A 238 17.42 6.63 19.50
C GLU A 238 18.08 5.58 18.59
N SER A 239 17.57 4.34 18.55
CA SER A 239 18.09 3.30 17.67
C SER A 239 17.82 3.63 16.20
N LEU A 240 16.60 4.07 15.87
CA LEU A 240 16.25 4.41 14.50
C LEU A 240 17.09 5.56 13.96
N LEU A 241 17.36 6.60 14.77
CA LEU A 241 18.22 7.71 14.38
C LEU A 241 19.69 7.33 14.14
N LYS A 242 20.18 6.28 14.81
CA LYS A 242 21.55 5.77 14.62
C LYS A 242 21.72 4.95 13.33
N GLU A 243 20.63 4.33 12.87
CA GLU A 243 20.65 3.38 11.77
C GLU A 243 20.14 3.96 10.44
N ILE A 244 19.86 5.27 10.40
CA ILE A 244 19.39 5.92 9.17
C ILE A 244 20.42 5.74 8.05
N PRO A 245 20.08 5.07 6.94
CA PRO A 245 20.99 4.93 5.81
C PRO A 245 21.17 6.28 5.11
N PRO A 246 22.30 6.48 4.39
CA PRO A 246 22.50 7.67 3.59
C PRO A 246 21.29 7.96 2.70
N ARG A 247 20.88 9.23 2.63
CA ARG A 247 19.76 9.64 1.76
C ARG A 247 20.20 9.59 0.30
N PRO A 248 19.52 8.81 -0.56
CA PRO A 248 19.78 8.84 -1.99
C PRO A 248 19.59 10.22 -2.61
N VAL A 249 20.50 10.64 -3.48
CA VAL A 249 20.46 11.98 -4.12
C VAL A 249 19.18 12.19 -4.96
N GLU A 250 18.64 11.13 -5.50
CA GLU A 250 17.45 11.18 -6.36
C GLU A 250 16.14 11.45 -5.59
N MET A 251 16.10 11.23 -4.27
CA MET A 251 14.86 11.35 -3.47
C MET A 251 14.20 12.72 -3.61
N ASP A 252 14.95 13.81 -3.49
CA ASP A 252 14.38 15.17 -3.59
C ASP A 252 13.81 15.46 -4.97
N LYS A 253 14.42 14.92 -6.02
CA LYS A 253 13.95 15.04 -7.39
C LYS A 253 12.65 14.23 -7.58
N ILE A 254 12.59 13.02 -7.04
CA ILE A 254 11.42 12.14 -7.13
C ILE A 254 10.23 12.78 -6.38
N VAL A 255 10.42 13.20 -5.13
CA VAL A 255 9.39 13.92 -4.36
C VAL A 255 8.90 15.14 -5.12
N SER A 256 9.85 15.97 -5.66
CA SER A 256 9.50 17.17 -6.43
C SER A 256 8.64 16.85 -7.66
N ALA A 257 8.91 15.73 -8.34
CA ALA A 257 8.11 15.28 -9.48
C ALA A 257 6.73 14.75 -9.05
N ASN A 258 6.67 13.98 -7.96
CA ASN A 258 5.43 13.39 -7.46
C ASN A 258 4.43 14.43 -6.92
N ILE A 259 4.91 15.61 -6.47
CA ILE A 259 4.05 16.73 -6.04
C ILE A 259 3.76 17.76 -7.15
N ALA A 260 4.42 17.66 -8.31
CA ALA A 260 4.25 18.61 -9.42
C ALA A 260 2.91 18.42 -10.16
N ALA A 261 2.48 19.48 -10.86
CA ALA A 261 1.26 19.48 -11.66
C ALA A 261 1.32 18.55 -12.89
#